data_be30e7a97bb30d93324917e35e0a662e
#
_entry.id   be30e7a97bb30d93324917e35e0a662e
#
_cell.length_a   1.000
_cell.length_b   1.000
_cell.length_c   1.000
_cell.angle_alpha   90.00
_cell.angle_beta   90.00
_cell.angle_gamma   90.00
#
_symmetry.space_group_name_H-M   'P 1'
#
loop_
_entity.id
_entity.type
_entity.pdbx_description
1 polymer ?
#
loop_
_entity_poly.entity_id
_entity_poly.type
_entity_poly.pdbx_seq_one_letter_code
_entity_poly.pdbx_strand_id
1 'polypeptide(L)'
;GIHRDAIAIPMGQGHQYSGDVADGFGINVMELLPNKMDNAGNLTFVGTQAELKMVNEKSYTVNTDGNARQLGRNIAAATTVEKLTKGEEHHGTHARPSEFYPDRSETAGYYKPYKWGMTIDLDRCNGCSACVVACYAENNLPVVGKMRTAIGREMSWLRMERYIEGKGDDYETRFTPMLCQQCGNAGCETVCPVYATYHNPEGLNAMVYNRCVGTRYCSNNCAYKVRRFNWFDYEFPAPLDQQLNSTITTREVGVMEKCTFCVQRINNAKHDANNLGRDLEDGEVMTACQQTCPTKAITFGNLMDPESQVAKQALRNDQENRDRQYEVLAELNYKPAITYLKKVNTREIDDHDSSHQGNENQKNHA
;
A
#
# COMPACT_ATOMS: atom_id res chain seq x y z
N GLY A 1 -7.32 -1.48 20.60
CA GLY A 1 -6.28 -2.29 21.24
C GLY A 1 -6.83 -3.59 21.74
N ILE A 2 -5.97 -4.48 22.24
CA ILE A 2 -6.36 -5.71 22.91
C ILE A 2 -6.65 -5.42 24.38
N HIS A 3 -7.59 -6.17 25.00
CA HIS A 3 -7.85 -6.06 26.43
C HIS A 3 -6.58 -6.40 27.24
N ARG A 4 -6.33 -5.68 28.34
CA ARG A 4 -5.10 -5.84 29.13
C ARG A 4 -4.87 -7.26 29.69
N ASP A 5 -5.95 -8.02 29.89
CA ASP A 5 -5.92 -9.38 30.38
C ASP A 5 -6.01 -10.42 29.24
N ALA A 6 -5.74 -10.01 28.00
CA ALA A 6 -5.74 -10.87 26.83
C ALA A 6 -4.38 -10.86 26.13
N ILE A 7 -4.04 -11.97 25.49
CA ILE A 7 -2.83 -12.16 24.68
C ILE A 7 -3.26 -12.47 23.26
N ALA A 8 -2.66 -11.79 22.27
CA ALA A 8 -2.78 -12.15 20.87
C ALA A 8 -1.47 -12.79 20.38
N ILE A 9 -1.55 -13.99 19.87
CA ILE A 9 -0.42 -14.69 19.29
C ILE A 9 -0.70 -14.90 17.80
N PRO A 10 0.19 -14.44 16.89
CA PRO A 10 0.00 -14.64 15.46
C PRO A 10 0.14 -16.12 15.09
N MET A 11 -0.75 -16.61 14.24
CA MET A 11 -0.63 -17.93 13.62
C MET A 11 0.27 -17.84 12.37
N GLY A 12 0.74 -19.01 11.90
CA GLY A 12 1.55 -19.12 10.70
C GLY A 12 3.05 -18.87 10.91
N GLN A 13 3.55 -19.15 12.10
CA GLN A 13 4.97 -19.19 12.43
C GLN A 13 5.40 -20.61 12.87
N GLY A 14 6.69 -20.81 13.12
CA GLY A 14 7.24 -22.11 13.52
C GLY A 14 7.38 -23.10 12.36
N HIS A 15 7.60 -22.56 11.13
CA HIS A 15 7.82 -23.38 9.96
C HIS A 15 9.13 -24.15 10.02
N GLN A 16 9.13 -25.32 9.40
CA GLN A 16 10.31 -26.15 9.13
C GLN A 16 10.33 -26.45 7.63
N TYR A 17 11.50 -26.44 7.02
CA TYR A 17 11.69 -26.72 5.59
C TYR A 17 11.06 -25.71 4.64
N SER A 18 10.89 -24.47 5.09
CA SER A 18 10.31 -23.36 4.30
C SER A 18 11.35 -22.32 3.85
N GLY A 19 12.64 -22.64 4.02
CA GLY A 19 13.77 -21.79 3.65
C GLY A 19 14.32 -20.95 4.77
N ASP A 20 15.54 -20.47 4.61
CA ASP A 20 16.39 -19.84 5.65
C ASP A 20 15.76 -18.65 6.39
N VAL A 21 14.77 -17.98 5.79
CA VAL A 21 14.12 -16.82 6.39
C VAL A 21 12.95 -17.20 7.28
N ALA A 22 12.30 -18.33 7.02
CA ALA A 22 11.10 -18.77 7.74
C ALA A 22 11.40 -19.86 8.77
N ASP A 23 12.42 -20.68 8.53
CA ASP A 23 12.75 -21.82 9.39
C ASP A 23 13.26 -21.38 10.76
N GLY A 24 12.69 -21.98 11.78
CA GLY A 24 13.05 -21.68 13.18
C GLY A 24 12.60 -20.30 13.66
N PHE A 25 11.79 -19.56 12.87
CA PHE A 25 11.27 -18.28 13.28
C PHE A 25 9.90 -18.42 13.96
N GLY A 26 9.83 -17.99 15.23
CA GLY A 26 8.63 -18.12 16.05
C GLY A 26 8.30 -19.57 16.41
N ILE A 27 7.07 -19.82 16.77
CA ILE A 27 6.55 -21.13 17.14
C ILE A 27 5.21 -21.40 16.45
N ASN A 28 4.88 -22.66 16.26
CA ASN A 28 3.56 -23.08 15.84
C ASN A 28 2.59 -22.96 17.01
N VAL A 29 1.77 -21.92 17.02
CA VAL A 29 0.83 -21.67 18.13
C VAL A 29 -0.19 -22.80 18.32
N MET A 30 -0.46 -23.58 17.28
CA MET A 30 -1.38 -24.73 17.36
C MET A 30 -0.89 -25.79 18.36
N GLU A 31 0.41 -25.88 18.60
CA GLU A 31 1.01 -26.80 19.61
C GLU A 31 0.76 -26.35 21.05
N LEU A 32 0.46 -25.06 21.26
CA LEU A 32 0.16 -24.47 22.55
C LEU A 32 -1.34 -24.55 22.90
N LEU A 33 -2.19 -24.76 21.91
CA LEU A 33 -3.64 -24.79 22.12
C LEU A 33 -4.06 -26.15 22.71
N PRO A 34 -4.94 -26.16 23.73
CA PRO A 34 -5.53 -27.39 24.21
C PRO A 34 -6.40 -28.02 23.12
N ASN A 35 -6.41 -29.32 23.05
CA ASN A 35 -7.30 -30.07 22.15
C ASN A 35 -8.76 -30.00 22.67
N LYS A 36 -9.34 -28.80 22.62
CA LYS A 36 -10.68 -28.48 23.07
C LYS A 36 -11.54 -28.09 21.86
N MET A 37 -12.67 -28.76 21.74
CA MET A 37 -13.62 -28.48 20.67
C MET A 37 -14.84 -27.73 21.22
N ASP A 38 -15.43 -26.90 20.38
CA ASP A 38 -16.74 -26.30 20.63
C ASP A 38 -17.86 -27.31 20.40
N ASN A 39 -19.10 -26.91 20.64
CA ASN A 39 -20.28 -27.77 20.46
C ASN A 39 -20.52 -28.18 18.99
N ALA A 40 -19.88 -27.52 18.03
CA ALA A 40 -19.94 -27.82 16.60
C ALA A 40 -18.76 -28.67 16.11
N GLY A 41 -17.85 -29.06 17.01
CA GLY A 41 -16.67 -29.86 16.69
C GLY A 41 -15.49 -29.08 16.13
N ASN A 42 -15.49 -27.74 16.22
CA ASN A 42 -14.36 -26.92 15.79
C ASN A 42 -13.35 -26.74 16.93
N LEU A 43 -12.06 -26.66 16.60
CA LEU A 43 -11.02 -26.30 17.56
C LEU A 43 -11.26 -24.90 18.13
N THR A 44 -11.18 -24.80 19.45
CA THR A 44 -11.40 -23.53 20.15
C THR A 44 -10.09 -22.72 20.21
N PHE A 45 -10.02 -21.64 19.44
CA PHE A 45 -8.85 -20.73 19.40
C PHE A 45 -8.90 -19.63 20.46
N VAL A 46 -10.03 -19.42 21.10
CA VAL A 46 -10.24 -18.38 22.11
C VAL A 46 -10.64 -19.00 23.46
N GLY A 47 -10.41 -18.25 24.54
CA GLY A 47 -10.75 -18.72 25.89
C GLY A 47 -9.73 -19.67 26.50
N THR A 48 -8.58 -19.88 25.91
CA THR A 48 -7.45 -20.58 26.50
C THR A 48 -6.78 -19.65 27.51
N GLN A 49 -6.60 -20.14 28.74
CA GLN A 49 -5.84 -19.43 29.76
C GLN A 49 -4.35 -19.73 29.62
N ALA A 50 -3.53 -18.68 29.72
CA ALA A 50 -2.08 -18.79 29.63
C ALA A 50 -1.40 -18.06 30.80
N GLU A 51 -0.28 -18.56 31.24
CA GLU A 51 0.60 -17.90 32.19
C GLU A 51 1.74 -17.22 31.46
N LEU A 52 1.97 -15.94 31.76
CA LEU A 52 3.08 -15.16 31.19
C LEU A 52 4.26 -15.17 32.18
N LYS A 53 5.43 -15.58 31.70
CA LYS A 53 6.69 -15.42 32.41
C LYS A 53 7.60 -14.44 31.69
N MET A 54 8.02 -13.40 32.40
CA MET A 54 9.00 -12.47 31.86
C MET A 54 10.36 -13.14 31.71
N VAL A 55 10.94 -13.07 30.52
CA VAL A 55 12.33 -13.45 30.27
C VAL A 55 13.15 -12.17 30.06
N ASN A 56 14.40 -12.14 30.53
CA ASN A 56 15.29 -10.99 30.46
C ASN A 56 15.92 -10.83 29.05
N GLU A 57 15.22 -11.26 28.02
CA GLU A 57 15.66 -11.13 26.63
C GLU A 57 14.90 -9.98 25.96
N LYS A 58 15.64 -9.08 25.32
CA LYS A 58 15.04 -8.01 24.51
C LYS A 58 14.88 -8.46 23.08
N SER A 59 13.65 -8.52 22.61
CA SER A 59 13.35 -8.64 21.19
C SER A 59 12.93 -7.28 20.63
N TYR A 60 13.32 -6.98 19.40
CA TYR A 60 12.88 -5.78 18.70
C TYR A 60 11.94 -6.12 17.55
N THR A 61 10.97 -5.26 17.33
CA THR A 61 10.06 -5.33 16.19
C THR A 61 10.58 -4.46 15.08
N VAL A 62 10.62 -5.00 13.88
CA VAL A 62 11.01 -4.25 12.68
C VAL A 62 9.77 -3.71 12.00
N ASN A 63 9.72 -2.40 11.80
CA ASN A 63 8.68 -1.73 11.03
C ASN A 63 9.28 -1.29 9.68
N THR A 64 8.47 -1.40 8.64
CA THR A 64 8.78 -0.83 7.32
C THR A 64 8.34 0.63 7.21
N ASP A 65 7.52 1.09 8.16
CA ASP A 65 7.05 2.46 8.27
C ASP A 65 8.13 3.34 8.89
N GLY A 66 8.34 4.51 8.35
CA GLY A 66 9.31 5.46 8.91
C GLY A 66 8.90 6.04 10.27
N ASN A 67 7.59 6.05 10.57
CA ASN A 67 7.02 6.54 11.83
C ASN A 67 5.68 5.85 12.11
N ALA A 68 5.43 5.51 13.37
CA ALA A 68 4.14 4.97 13.82
C ALA A 68 3.03 6.03 13.92
N ARG A 69 3.32 7.30 13.74
CA ARG A 69 2.38 8.42 13.78
C ARG A 69 2.44 9.22 12.49
N GLN A 70 1.30 9.78 12.09
CA GLN A 70 1.20 10.58 10.86
C GLN A 70 1.77 11.99 11.01
N LEU A 71 1.81 12.53 12.22
CA LEU A 71 2.32 13.88 12.51
C LEU A 71 1.60 14.96 11.68
N GLY A 72 0.27 14.89 11.61
CA GLY A 72 -0.56 15.86 10.87
C GLY A 72 -0.55 15.72 9.34
N ARG A 73 0.14 14.71 8.77
CA ARG A 73 0.25 14.56 7.30
C ARG A 73 -0.94 13.89 6.63
N ASN A 74 -1.93 13.40 7.37
CA ASN A 74 -3.14 12.76 6.84
C ASN A 74 -2.89 11.63 5.80
N ILE A 75 -1.86 10.81 6.01
CA ILE A 75 -1.54 9.69 5.11
C ILE A 75 -2.63 8.63 5.17
N ALA A 76 -3.11 8.29 6.36
CA ALA A 76 -4.27 7.44 6.62
C ALA A 76 -5.40 8.29 7.19
N ALA A 77 -6.06 9.05 6.33
CA ALA A 77 -7.11 9.97 6.73
C ALA A 77 -8.36 9.25 7.24
N ALA A 78 -9.00 9.83 8.24
CA ALA A 78 -10.27 9.37 8.77
C ALA A 78 -11.27 10.52 8.84
N THR A 79 -12.54 10.17 8.89
CA THR A 79 -13.67 11.09 9.08
C THR A 79 -14.68 10.45 10.02
N THR A 80 -15.73 11.18 10.37
CA THR A 80 -16.82 10.66 11.20
C THR A 80 -18.13 10.59 10.42
N VAL A 81 -19.02 9.68 10.84
CA VAL A 81 -20.38 9.60 10.30
C VAL A 81 -21.10 10.95 10.41
N GLU A 82 -20.87 11.68 11.51
CA GLU A 82 -21.49 12.98 11.75
C GLU A 82 -21.04 14.02 10.72
N LYS A 83 -19.74 14.14 10.45
CA LYS A 83 -19.18 15.07 9.44
C LYS A 83 -19.70 14.77 8.05
N LEU A 84 -19.73 13.49 7.67
CA LEU A 84 -20.28 13.06 6.39
C LEU A 84 -21.77 13.41 6.24
N THR A 85 -22.56 13.19 7.30
CA THR A 85 -24.00 13.46 7.27
C THR A 85 -24.31 14.96 7.20
N LYS A 86 -23.47 15.80 7.82
CA LYS A 86 -23.62 17.27 7.79
C LYS A 86 -23.03 17.93 6.56
N GLY A 87 -22.31 17.19 5.72
CA GLY A 87 -21.55 17.75 4.60
C GLY A 87 -20.42 18.70 5.05
N GLU A 88 -19.95 18.57 6.28
CA GLU A 88 -18.90 19.41 6.87
C GLU A 88 -17.48 18.91 6.52
N GLU A 89 -17.37 17.82 5.78
CA GLU A 89 -16.10 17.34 5.25
C GLU A 89 -15.59 18.27 4.15
N HIS A 90 -15.14 19.43 4.57
CA HIS A 90 -14.31 20.24 3.69
C HIS A 90 -12.97 19.51 3.50
N HIS A 91 -12.69 19.14 2.26
CA HIS A 91 -11.37 18.72 1.90
C HIS A 91 -10.39 19.82 2.30
N GLY A 92 -9.62 19.55 3.33
CA GLY A 92 -8.28 20.13 3.43
C GLY A 92 -7.43 19.57 2.29
N THR A 93 -7.94 19.69 1.07
CA THR A 93 -7.08 19.64 -0.09
C THR A 93 -6.26 20.91 0.03
N HIS A 94 -5.03 20.77 0.49
CA HIS A 94 -4.05 21.78 0.17
C HIS A 94 -4.28 22.09 -1.32
N ALA A 95 -4.64 23.34 -1.63
CA ALA A 95 -4.87 23.74 -2.99
C ALA A 95 -3.67 23.26 -3.81
N ARG A 96 -3.92 22.48 -4.86
CA ARG A 96 -2.80 22.05 -5.72
C ARG A 96 -2.07 23.33 -6.15
N PRO A 97 -0.73 23.38 -6.00
CA PRO A 97 0.02 24.54 -6.45
C PRO A 97 -0.30 24.83 -7.92
N SER A 98 -0.32 26.11 -8.32
CA SER A 98 -0.45 26.49 -9.70
C SER A 98 0.62 25.78 -10.54
N GLU A 99 0.20 25.20 -11.66
CA GLU A 99 1.10 24.42 -12.50
C GLU A 99 1.88 25.33 -13.45
N PHE A 100 3.21 25.15 -13.49
CA PHE A 100 4.05 25.77 -14.50
C PHE A 100 3.92 25.08 -15.87
N TYR A 101 3.49 23.83 -15.89
CA TYR A 101 3.34 23.03 -17.10
C TYR A 101 1.90 22.55 -17.23
N PRO A 102 1.36 22.47 -18.45
CA PRO A 102 0.02 21.95 -18.67
C PRO A 102 -0.08 20.51 -18.15
N ASP A 103 -1.23 20.20 -17.57
CA ASP A 103 -1.52 18.83 -17.15
C ASP A 103 -1.53 17.92 -18.36
N ARG A 104 -0.80 16.81 -18.27
CA ARG A 104 -0.81 15.79 -19.34
C ARG A 104 -2.22 15.22 -19.56
N SER A 105 -3.07 15.19 -18.52
CA SER A 105 -4.46 14.78 -18.64
C SER A 105 -5.32 15.79 -19.43
N GLU A 106 -4.93 17.08 -19.46
CA GLU A 106 -5.60 18.12 -20.22
C GLU A 106 -5.19 18.13 -21.69
N THR A 107 -4.05 17.51 -22.04
CA THR A 107 -3.62 17.35 -23.41
C THR A 107 -4.49 16.27 -24.07
N ALA A 108 -5.42 16.69 -24.93
CA ALA A 108 -6.35 15.80 -25.62
C ALA A 108 -5.60 14.62 -26.28
N GLY A 109 -5.92 13.41 -25.84
CA GLY A 109 -5.36 12.18 -26.37
C GLY A 109 -3.93 11.85 -25.94
N TYR A 110 -3.41 12.44 -24.85
CA TYR A 110 -2.14 12.01 -24.28
C TYR A 110 -2.21 10.58 -23.75
N TYR A 111 -3.29 10.26 -23.01
CA TYR A 111 -3.57 8.88 -22.59
C TYR A 111 -4.43 8.18 -23.64
N LYS A 112 -4.02 7.01 -24.11
CA LYS A 112 -4.75 6.21 -25.12
C LYS A 112 -4.39 4.73 -25.00
N PRO A 113 -5.37 3.84 -25.13
CA PRO A 113 -6.81 4.06 -24.96
C PRO A 113 -7.23 4.05 -23.49
N TYR A 114 -6.28 3.81 -22.58
CA TYR A 114 -6.50 3.61 -21.15
C TYR A 114 -5.72 4.62 -20.32
N LYS A 115 -6.23 4.93 -19.12
CA LYS A 115 -5.48 5.52 -18.01
C LYS A 115 -5.74 4.68 -16.78
N TRP A 116 -4.79 3.84 -16.44
CA TRP A 116 -4.93 2.90 -15.32
C TRP A 116 -4.87 3.63 -13.99
N GLY A 117 -5.78 3.26 -13.07
CA GLY A 117 -5.82 3.79 -11.72
C GLY A 117 -6.39 2.81 -10.71
N MET A 118 -6.34 3.21 -9.46
CA MET A 118 -6.77 2.37 -8.34
C MET A 118 -7.48 3.21 -7.29
N THR A 119 -8.46 2.63 -6.61
CA THR A 119 -9.01 3.19 -5.37
C THR A 119 -8.78 2.22 -4.22
N ILE A 120 -8.50 2.75 -3.03
CA ILE A 120 -8.26 1.99 -1.81
C ILE A 120 -9.14 2.53 -0.70
N ASP A 121 -10.10 1.74 -0.26
CA ASP A 121 -11.03 2.09 0.81
C ASP A 121 -10.44 1.70 2.18
N LEU A 122 -10.02 2.70 2.96
CA LEU A 122 -9.43 2.47 4.28
C LEU A 122 -10.44 2.04 5.32
N ASP A 123 -11.73 2.27 5.09
CA ASP A 123 -12.78 1.80 5.97
C ASP A 123 -13.00 0.28 5.85
N ARG A 124 -12.86 -0.24 4.63
CA ARG A 124 -12.90 -1.68 4.36
C ARG A 124 -11.58 -2.38 4.70
N CYS A 125 -10.46 -1.66 4.72
CA CYS A 125 -9.15 -2.25 4.94
C CYS A 125 -8.97 -2.64 6.42
N ASN A 126 -8.82 -3.93 6.70
CA ASN A 126 -8.55 -4.46 8.03
C ASN A 126 -7.06 -4.72 8.33
N GLY A 127 -6.15 -4.34 7.42
CA GLY A 127 -4.71 -4.50 7.61
C GLY A 127 -4.17 -5.94 7.55
N CYS A 128 -4.90 -6.88 6.95
CA CYS A 128 -4.55 -8.32 6.96
C CYS A 128 -3.28 -8.68 6.16
N SER A 129 -2.72 -7.75 5.37
CA SER A 129 -1.53 -7.94 4.52
C SER A 129 -1.64 -9.00 3.41
N ALA A 130 -2.82 -9.56 3.13
CA ALA A 130 -3.01 -10.52 2.04
C ALA A 130 -2.58 -9.96 0.68
N CYS A 131 -2.83 -8.66 0.44
CA CYS A 131 -2.38 -7.94 -0.76
C CYS A 131 -0.84 -7.85 -0.87
N VAL A 132 -0.13 -7.78 0.25
CA VAL A 132 1.35 -7.79 0.30
C VAL A 132 1.86 -9.16 -0.14
N VAL A 133 1.34 -10.23 0.44
CA VAL A 133 1.71 -11.61 0.10
C VAL A 133 1.43 -11.92 -1.38
N ALA A 134 0.24 -11.53 -1.88
CA ALA A 134 -0.11 -11.70 -3.29
C ALA A 134 0.83 -10.93 -4.22
N CYS A 135 1.28 -9.74 -3.83
CA CYS A 135 2.26 -8.97 -4.62
C CYS A 135 3.62 -9.67 -4.69
N TYR A 136 4.08 -10.26 -3.57
CA TYR A 136 5.31 -11.06 -3.54
C TYR A 136 5.22 -12.25 -4.48
N ALA A 137 4.15 -13.04 -4.40
CA ALA A 137 3.94 -14.22 -5.23
C ALA A 137 3.80 -13.88 -6.72
N GLU A 138 2.97 -12.89 -7.04
CA GLU A 138 2.70 -12.49 -8.43
C GLU A 138 3.94 -11.95 -9.15
N ASN A 139 4.76 -11.18 -8.45
CA ASN A 139 5.85 -10.43 -9.08
C ASN A 139 7.24 -10.99 -8.76
N ASN A 140 7.35 -12.21 -8.25
CA ASN A 140 8.61 -12.86 -7.88
C ASN A 140 9.49 -11.96 -7.01
N LEU A 141 8.90 -11.34 -5.96
CA LEU A 141 9.65 -10.46 -5.07
C LEU A 141 10.48 -11.31 -4.10
N PRO A 142 11.75 -10.96 -3.90
CA PRO A 142 12.59 -11.71 -2.97
C PRO A 142 12.22 -11.41 -1.50
N VAL A 143 12.18 -12.43 -0.67
CA VAL A 143 12.03 -12.31 0.78
C VAL A 143 13.39 -12.10 1.40
N VAL A 144 13.59 -10.97 2.07
CA VAL A 144 14.91 -10.57 2.59
C VAL A 144 15.10 -10.83 4.08
N GLY A 145 14.04 -11.10 4.82
CA GLY A 145 14.06 -11.40 6.25
C GLY A 145 14.20 -10.18 7.17
N LYS A 146 14.07 -10.44 8.47
CA LYS A 146 13.99 -9.42 9.53
C LYS A 146 15.24 -8.52 9.57
N MET A 147 16.43 -9.10 9.50
CA MET A 147 17.68 -8.35 9.63
C MET A 147 17.91 -7.37 8.50
N ARG A 148 17.63 -7.77 7.26
CA ARG A 148 17.77 -6.89 6.09
C ARG A 148 16.71 -5.81 6.09
N THR A 149 15.48 -6.13 6.50
CA THR A 149 14.40 -5.15 6.67
C THR A 149 14.76 -4.11 7.73
N ALA A 150 15.38 -4.51 8.84
CA ALA A 150 15.81 -3.60 9.91
C ALA A 150 16.80 -2.52 9.44
N ILE A 151 17.61 -2.82 8.43
CA ILE A 151 18.57 -1.88 7.83
C ILE A 151 18.06 -1.21 6.55
N GLY A 152 16.72 -1.24 6.34
CA GLY A 152 16.06 -0.56 5.22
C GLY A 152 16.24 -1.21 3.85
N ARG A 153 16.52 -2.53 3.81
CA ARG A 153 16.71 -3.28 2.57
C ARG A 153 15.52 -4.18 2.23
N GLU A 154 14.33 -3.81 2.69
CA GLU A 154 13.10 -4.54 2.32
C GLU A 154 12.79 -4.42 0.82
N MET A 155 12.11 -5.46 0.28
CA MET A 155 11.75 -5.54 -1.14
C MET A 155 10.25 -5.46 -1.40
N SER A 156 9.44 -5.14 -0.40
CA SER A 156 7.99 -4.99 -0.56
C SER A 156 7.64 -3.86 -1.52
N TRP A 157 6.99 -4.16 -2.64
CA TRP A 157 6.44 -3.14 -3.55
C TRP A 157 5.17 -2.50 -3.00
N LEU A 158 4.43 -3.25 -2.20
CA LEU A 158 3.27 -2.81 -1.45
C LEU A 158 3.56 -3.06 0.03
N ARG A 159 3.55 -1.99 0.83
CA ARG A 159 3.67 -2.05 2.28
C ARG A 159 2.29 -1.90 2.91
N MET A 160 2.07 -2.56 4.02
CA MET A 160 0.95 -2.26 4.92
C MET A 160 1.46 -1.33 6.01
N GLU A 161 1.27 -0.03 5.84
CA GLU A 161 1.62 0.97 6.84
C GLU A 161 0.58 0.99 7.96
N ARG A 162 1.04 1.23 9.18
CA ARG A 162 0.22 1.23 10.37
C ARG A 162 0.48 2.49 11.18
N TYR A 163 -0.54 3.31 11.32
CA TYR A 163 -0.49 4.53 12.11
C TYR A 163 -1.33 4.39 13.36
N ILE A 164 -0.82 4.91 14.48
CA ILE A 164 -1.49 4.92 15.77
C ILE A 164 -1.80 6.36 16.12
N GLU A 165 -3.08 6.71 16.13
CA GLU A 165 -3.59 8.04 16.45
C GLU A 165 -4.36 8.02 17.76
N GLY A 166 -4.47 9.17 18.43
CA GLY A 166 -5.19 9.30 19.69
C GLY A 166 -4.31 9.60 20.90
N LYS A 167 -4.95 9.77 22.07
CA LYS A 167 -4.31 10.13 23.35
C LYS A 167 -4.88 9.32 24.50
N GLY A 168 -4.07 9.11 25.55
CA GLY A 168 -4.49 8.42 26.79
C GLY A 168 -4.92 6.98 26.53
N ASP A 169 -6.17 6.67 26.84
CA ASP A 169 -6.77 5.35 26.62
C ASP A 169 -7.54 5.27 25.29
N ASP A 170 -7.59 6.36 24.53
CA ASP A 170 -8.36 6.50 23.30
C ASP A 170 -7.44 6.46 22.07
N TYR A 171 -7.02 5.26 21.69
CA TYR A 171 -6.17 5.03 20.52
C TYR A 171 -6.93 4.36 19.39
N GLU A 172 -6.61 4.78 18.17
CA GLU A 172 -7.01 4.13 16.93
C GLU A 172 -5.80 3.66 16.15
N THR A 173 -5.90 2.48 15.56
CA THR A 173 -4.95 2.01 14.56
C THR A 173 -5.54 2.14 13.17
N ARG A 174 -4.85 2.85 12.29
CA ARG A 174 -5.22 3.04 10.88
C ARG A 174 -4.23 2.29 9.99
N PHE A 175 -4.74 1.50 9.06
CA PHE A 175 -3.94 0.75 8.10
C PHE A 175 -4.01 1.42 6.74
N THR A 176 -2.87 1.53 6.07
CA THR A 176 -2.78 2.13 4.73
C THR A 176 -1.90 1.28 3.83
N PRO A 177 -2.48 0.58 2.84
CA PRO A 177 -1.68 -0.04 1.79
C PRO A 177 -0.94 1.03 0.99
N MET A 178 0.40 1.05 1.06
CA MET A 178 1.22 2.04 0.36
C MET A 178 2.04 1.37 -0.73
N LEU A 179 1.83 1.81 -1.96
CA LEU A 179 2.46 1.27 -3.17
C LEU A 179 2.82 2.41 -4.13
N CYS A 180 3.43 2.09 -5.29
CA CYS A 180 3.72 3.11 -6.30
C CYS A 180 2.43 3.78 -6.75
N GLN A 181 2.35 5.10 -6.59
CA GLN A 181 1.16 5.89 -6.88
C GLN A 181 0.98 6.18 -8.37
N GLN A 182 1.87 5.68 -9.24
CA GLN A 182 1.83 5.89 -10.70
C GLN A 182 1.62 7.38 -11.06
N CYS A 183 2.39 8.25 -10.40
CA CYS A 183 2.23 9.70 -10.41
C CYS A 183 2.26 10.30 -11.82
N GLY A 184 1.32 11.16 -12.17
CA GLY A 184 1.33 11.93 -13.43
C GLY A 184 2.52 12.89 -13.52
N ASN A 185 2.90 13.51 -12.38
CA ASN A 185 4.10 14.33 -12.21
C ASN A 185 5.16 13.55 -11.41
N ALA A 186 5.72 12.51 -11.99
CA ALA A 186 6.57 11.58 -11.29
C ALA A 186 7.98 12.16 -11.05
N GLY A 187 8.27 12.60 -9.82
CA GLY A 187 9.59 13.08 -9.43
C GLY A 187 10.72 12.06 -9.61
N CYS A 188 10.39 10.77 -9.67
CA CYS A 188 11.38 9.72 -9.93
C CYS A 188 11.82 9.63 -11.40
N GLU A 189 11.06 10.18 -12.34
CA GLU A 189 11.40 10.19 -13.76
C GLU A 189 12.47 11.24 -14.07
N THR A 190 12.29 12.45 -13.54
CA THR A 190 13.16 13.58 -13.82
C THR A 190 14.59 13.42 -13.32
N VAL A 191 14.81 12.57 -12.32
CA VAL A 191 16.13 12.34 -11.70
C VAL A 191 16.82 11.06 -12.18
N CYS A 192 16.22 10.32 -13.12
CA CYS A 192 16.85 9.11 -13.64
C CYS A 192 17.85 9.46 -14.75
N PRO A 193 19.18 9.25 -14.53
CA PRO A 193 20.19 9.68 -15.49
C PRO A 193 20.16 8.91 -16.81
N VAL A 194 19.52 7.74 -16.83
CA VAL A 194 19.45 6.85 -17.99
C VAL A 194 18.05 6.69 -18.53
N TYR A 195 17.08 7.46 -18.02
CA TYR A 195 15.68 7.37 -18.43
C TYR A 195 15.10 5.94 -18.33
N ALA A 196 15.52 5.19 -17.30
CA ALA A 196 15.00 3.85 -17.02
C ALA A 196 13.58 3.88 -16.45
N THR A 197 13.17 5.02 -15.93
CA THR A 197 11.81 5.27 -15.42
C THR A 197 11.15 6.35 -16.29
N TYR A 198 9.97 6.06 -16.82
CA TYR A 198 9.24 6.95 -17.73
C TYR A 198 7.74 6.68 -17.70
N HIS A 199 6.96 7.62 -18.19
CA HIS A 199 5.51 7.48 -18.34
C HIS A 199 5.15 6.82 -19.67
N ASN A 200 4.31 5.80 -19.64
CA ASN A 200 3.75 5.21 -20.84
C ASN A 200 2.42 5.90 -21.23
N PRO A 201 1.91 5.70 -22.46
CA PRO A 201 0.65 6.30 -22.89
C PRO A 201 -0.59 5.86 -22.11
N GLU A 202 -0.51 4.80 -21.32
CA GLU A 202 -1.60 4.28 -20.48
C GLU A 202 -1.55 4.81 -19.04
N GLY A 203 -0.73 5.82 -18.75
CA GLY A 203 -0.62 6.45 -17.45
C GLY A 203 0.24 5.69 -16.45
N LEU A 204 0.96 4.64 -16.87
CA LEU A 204 1.84 3.90 -15.98
C LEU A 204 3.23 4.54 -15.92
N ASN A 205 3.74 4.73 -14.71
CA ASN A 205 5.15 4.99 -14.48
C ASN A 205 5.91 3.68 -14.66
N ALA A 206 6.41 3.43 -15.87
CA ALA A 206 7.11 2.21 -16.23
C ALA A 206 8.55 2.18 -15.71
N MET A 207 9.11 0.99 -15.62
CA MET A 207 10.50 0.76 -15.23
C MET A 207 11.17 -0.20 -16.22
N VAL A 208 12.21 0.26 -16.91
CA VAL A 208 13.04 -0.58 -17.79
C VAL A 208 14.23 -1.08 -17.00
N TYR A 209 14.16 -2.31 -16.51
CA TYR A 209 15.16 -2.89 -15.62
C TYR A 209 16.55 -2.94 -16.25
N ASN A 210 16.64 -3.37 -17.51
CA ASN A 210 17.92 -3.48 -18.24
C ASN A 210 18.61 -2.14 -18.49
N ARG A 211 17.90 -1.02 -18.36
CA ARG A 211 18.45 0.33 -18.50
C ARG A 211 18.91 0.91 -17.17
N CYS A 212 18.46 0.33 -16.06
CA CYS A 212 18.77 0.83 -14.72
C CYS A 212 20.23 0.59 -14.37
N VAL A 213 20.94 1.65 -13.98
CA VAL A 213 22.35 1.60 -13.52
C VAL A 213 22.48 1.75 -12.00
N GLY A 214 21.38 1.71 -11.26
CA GLY A 214 21.38 1.64 -9.80
C GLY A 214 21.78 2.91 -9.05
N THR A 215 21.68 4.10 -9.63
CA THR A 215 21.98 5.36 -8.93
C THR A 215 21.07 5.62 -7.72
N ARG A 216 19.88 5.00 -7.66
CA ARG A 216 18.88 5.10 -6.56
C ARG A 216 18.31 6.49 -6.30
N TYR A 217 18.65 7.48 -7.09
CA TYR A 217 18.12 8.84 -6.92
C TYR A 217 16.58 8.85 -7.04
N CYS A 218 16.01 8.01 -7.90
CA CYS A 218 14.56 7.85 -8.00
C CYS A 218 13.89 7.38 -6.69
N SER A 219 14.59 6.60 -5.86
CA SER A 219 14.12 6.23 -4.52
C SER A 219 14.15 7.42 -3.56
N ASN A 220 15.23 8.20 -3.59
CA ASN A 220 15.35 9.39 -2.76
C ASN A 220 14.30 10.44 -3.09
N ASN A 221 14.00 10.61 -4.39
CA ASN A 221 13.04 11.61 -4.87
C ASN A 221 11.58 11.11 -4.89
N CYS A 222 11.33 9.87 -4.48
CA CYS A 222 9.98 9.37 -4.30
C CYS A 222 9.40 9.84 -2.96
N ALA A 223 8.34 10.65 -2.98
CA ALA A 223 7.68 11.11 -1.76
C ALA A 223 7.08 9.95 -0.95
N TYR A 224 6.56 8.95 -1.63
CA TYR A 224 5.91 7.77 -1.02
C TYR A 224 6.89 6.68 -0.59
N LYS A 225 8.18 6.81 -0.92
CA LYS A 225 9.23 5.83 -0.56
C LYS A 225 8.90 4.39 -0.94
N VAL A 226 8.40 4.18 -2.15
CA VAL A 226 7.91 2.88 -2.64
C VAL A 226 8.76 2.26 -3.76
N ARG A 227 9.98 2.72 -3.90
CA ARG A 227 10.95 2.18 -4.86
C ARG A 227 12.00 1.37 -4.12
N ARG A 228 12.25 0.14 -4.60
CA ARG A 228 13.10 -0.85 -3.95
C ARG A 228 14.34 -1.12 -4.79
N PHE A 229 15.45 -1.32 -4.12
CA PHE A 229 16.73 -1.61 -4.77
C PHE A 229 17.16 -3.04 -4.48
N ASN A 230 17.57 -3.77 -5.50
CA ASN A 230 18.12 -5.11 -5.36
C ASN A 230 19.58 -5.01 -4.88
N TRP A 231 19.78 -5.26 -3.60
CA TRP A 231 21.09 -5.22 -2.95
C TRP A 231 21.89 -6.51 -3.10
N PHE A 232 21.20 -7.61 -3.47
CA PHE A 232 21.75 -8.95 -3.51
C PHE A 232 21.18 -9.70 -4.70
N ASP A 233 21.89 -10.70 -5.18
CA ASP A 233 21.31 -11.76 -5.98
C ASP A 233 20.56 -12.71 -5.06
N TYR A 234 19.34 -13.05 -5.44
CA TYR A 234 18.46 -13.90 -4.64
C TYR A 234 18.40 -15.26 -5.25
N GLU A 235 18.77 -16.27 -4.46
CA GLU A 235 18.67 -17.66 -4.85
C GLU A 235 17.32 -18.24 -4.45
N PHE A 236 16.76 -19.05 -5.32
CA PHE A 236 15.56 -19.82 -5.07
C PHE A 236 15.94 -21.30 -5.16
N PRO A 237 16.42 -21.90 -4.04
CA PRO A 237 16.85 -23.29 -4.06
C PRO A 237 15.68 -24.23 -4.33
N ALA A 238 15.92 -25.31 -5.07
CA ALA A 238 14.91 -26.33 -5.30
C ALA A 238 14.42 -26.94 -3.98
N PRO A 239 13.10 -27.15 -3.80
CA PRO A 239 12.01 -26.99 -4.77
C PRO A 239 11.33 -25.60 -4.76
N LEU A 240 11.86 -24.61 -4.02
CA LEU A 240 11.24 -23.28 -3.85
C LEU A 240 11.25 -22.47 -5.16
N ASP A 241 12.11 -22.77 -6.11
CA ASP A 241 12.13 -22.22 -7.45
C ASP A 241 10.83 -22.49 -8.24
N GLN A 242 10.14 -23.59 -7.93
CA GLN A 242 8.88 -23.95 -8.58
C GLN A 242 7.69 -23.05 -8.20
N GLN A 243 7.80 -22.27 -7.13
CA GLN A 243 6.77 -21.29 -6.76
C GLN A 243 6.80 -20.01 -7.62
N LEU A 244 7.86 -19.79 -8.37
CA LEU A 244 8.04 -18.58 -9.17
C LEU A 244 7.00 -18.47 -10.28
N ASN A 245 6.45 -17.27 -10.47
CA ASN A 245 5.59 -16.97 -11.60
C ASN A 245 6.41 -16.93 -12.89
N SER A 246 6.16 -17.86 -13.81
CA SER A 246 6.90 -17.99 -15.06
C SER A 246 6.70 -16.82 -16.04
N THR A 247 5.67 -16.01 -15.84
CA THR A 247 5.37 -14.83 -16.69
C THR A 247 6.19 -13.59 -16.31
N ILE A 248 6.88 -13.62 -15.17
CA ILE A 248 7.68 -12.52 -14.64
C ILE A 248 9.12 -12.99 -14.41
N THR A 249 10.07 -12.23 -14.93
CA THR A 249 11.49 -12.48 -14.63
C THR A 249 11.82 -12.07 -13.18
N THR A 250 12.74 -12.78 -12.55
CA THR A 250 13.44 -12.29 -11.36
C THR A 250 14.41 -11.17 -11.77
N ARG A 251 14.59 -10.20 -10.88
CA ARG A 251 15.52 -9.08 -11.13
C ARG A 251 16.80 -9.33 -10.36
N GLU A 252 17.90 -8.98 -10.98
CA GLU A 252 19.24 -9.16 -10.45
C GLU A 252 19.67 -7.99 -9.54
N VAL A 253 20.80 -8.17 -8.87
CA VAL A 253 21.42 -7.11 -8.06
C VAL A 253 21.68 -5.85 -8.90
N GLY A 254 21.56 -4.69 -8.29
CA GLY A 254 21.94 -3.41 -8.90
C GLY A 254 20.81 -2.67 -9.61
N VAL A 255 19.60 -3.22 -9.69
CA VAL A 255 18.45 -2.54 -10.32
C VAL A 255 17.39 -2.14 -9.32
N MET A 256 16.62 -1.10 -9.69
CA MET A 256 15.46 -0.64 -8.93
C MET A 256 14.20 -1.38 -9.35
N GLU A 257 13.32 -1.64 -8.40
CA GLU A 257 11.99 -2.22 -8.60
C GLU A 257 10.89 -1.36 -7.99
N LYS A 258 9.68 -1.54 -8.47
CA LYS A 258 8.48 -0.90 -7.92
C LYS A 258 7.21 -1.59 -8.44
N CYS A 259 6.08 -1.30 -7.81
CA CYS A 259 4.77 -1.74 -8.30
C CYS A 259 4.53 -1.29 -9.75
N THR A 260 4.10 -2.20 -10.61
CA THR A 260 3.79 -1.99 -12.03
C THR A 260 2.30 -2.02 -12.32
N PHE A 261 1.42 -2.06 -11.30
CA PHE A 261 0.00 -2.39 -11.43
C PHE A 261 -0.23 -3.76 -12.10
N CYS A 262 0.67 -4.72 -11.86
CA CYS A 262 0.63 -6.04 -12.50
C CYS A 262 0.51 -5.92 -14.03
N VAL A 263 1.45 -5.19 -14.67
CA VAL A 263 1.45 -4.90 -16.10
C VAL A 263 1.30 -6.16 -16.96
N GLN A 264 1.80 -7.30 -16.50
CA GLN A 264 1.62 -8.61 -17.15
C GLN A 264 0.15 -9.00 -17.25
N ARG A 265 -0.65 -8.76 -16.20
CA ARG A 265 -2.10 -9.02 -16.20
C ARG A 265 -2.84 -8.07 -17.11
N ILE A 266 -2.46 -6.80 -17.15
CA ILE A 266 -2.99 -5.82 -18.10
C ILE A 266 -2.74 -6.29 -19.53
N ASN A 267 -1.50 -6.70 -19.84
CA ASN A 267 -1.14 -7.15 -21.19
C ASN A 267 -1.87 -8.44 -21.58
N ASN A 268 -1.99 -9.41 -20.68
CA ASN A 268 -2.71 -10.65 -20.94
C ASN A 268 -4.19 -10.38 -21.26
N ALA A 269 -4.88 -9.59 -20.43
CA ALA A 269 -6.28 -9.23 -20.67
C ALA A 269 -6.46 -8.48 -22.00
N LYS A 270 -5.54 -7.57 -22.36
CA LYS A 270 -5.55 -6.88 -23.66
C LYS A 270 -5.37 -7.85 -24.82
N HIS A 271 -4.48 -8.82 -24.69
CA HIS A 271 -4.29 -9.86 -25.72
C HIS A 271 -5.55 -10.72 -25.89
N ASP A 272 -6.19 -11.10 -24.77
CA ASP A 272 -7.40 -11.92 -24.81
C ASP A 272 -8.57 -11.14 -25.46
N ALA A 273 -8.76 -9.88 -25.10
CA ALA A 273 -9.78 -9.01 -25.72
C ALA A 273 -9.51 -8.83 -27.23
N ASN A 274 -8.26 -8.56 -27.63
CA ASN A 274 -7.87 -8.44 -29.04
C ASN A 274 -8.12 -9.74 -29.82
N ASN A 275 -7.84 -10.90 -29.23
CA ASN A 275 -8.10 -12.19 -29.86
C ASN A 275 -9.61 -12.43 -30.09
N LEU A 276 -10.45 -11.82 -29.24
CA LEU A 276 -11.90 -11.86 -29.38
C LEU A 276 -12.45 -10.73 -30.27
N GLY A 277 -11.59 -9.86 -30.80
CA GLY A 277 -11.98 -8.75 -31.70
C GLY A 277 -12.82 -7.67 -30.99
N ARG A 278 -12.65 -7.46 -29.72
CA ARG A 278 -13.38 -6.46 -28.91
C ARG A 278 -12.46 -5.64 -28.02
N ASP A 279 -12.99 -4.54 -27.51
CA ASP A 279 -12.31 -3.77 -26.47
C ASP A 279 -12.34 -4.47 -25.11
N LEU A 280 -11.44 -4.06 -24.23
CA LEU A 280 -11.36 -4.54 -22.86
C LEU A 280 -12.51 -3.97 -22.01
N GLU A 281 -13.20 -4.83 -21.28
CA GLU A 281 -14.30 -4.44 -20.40
C GLU A 281 -13.84 -4.15 -18.97
N ASP A 282 -14.60 -3.33 -18.22
CA ASP A 282 -14.29 -3.07 -16.81
C ASP A 282 -14.36 -4.37 -15.98
N GLY A 283 -13.37 -4.56 -15.11
CA GLY A 283 -13.25 -5.75 -14.27
C GLY A 283 -12.49 -6.92 -14.89
N GLU A 284 -12.17 -6.91 -16.19
CA GLU A 284 -11.35 -7.96 -16.83
C GLU A 284 -9.89 -7.92 -16.36
N VAL A 285 -9.38 -6.74 -16.06
CA VAL A 285 -8.06 -6.59 -15.45
C VAL A 285 -8.20 -6.54 -13.93
N MET A 286 -7.67 -7.53 -13.27
CA MET A 286 -7.65 -7.60 -11.82
C MET A 286 -6.21 -7.75 -11.31
N THR A 287 -5.71 -6.75 -10.59
CA THR A 287 -4.37 -6.83 -9.97
C THR A 287 -4.35 -7.92 -8.89
N ALA A 288 -3.17 -8.50 -8.63
CA ALA A 288 -3.05 -9.56 -7.62
C ALA A 288 -3.50 -9.11 -6.23
N CYS A 289 -3.18 -7.86 -5.86
CA CYS A 289 -3.60 -7.28 -4.57
C CYS A 289 -5.11 -7.07 -4.49
N GLN A 290 -5.79 -6.71 -5.58
CA GLN A 290 -7.24 -6.61 -5.64
C GLN A 290 -7.90 -7.98 -5.53
N GLN A 291 -7.43 -8.94 -6.34
CA GLN A 291 -7.98 -10.29 -6.39
C GLN A 291 -7.97 -10.98 -5.02
N THR A 292 -6.90 -10.77 -4.27
CA THR A 292 -6.68 -11.41 -2.96
C THR A 292 -7.35 -10.67 -1.81
N CYS A 293 -7.80 -9.43 -2.00
CA CYS A 293 -8.35 -8.62 -0.91
C CYS A 293 -9.68 -9.19 -0.37
N PRO A 294 -9.72 -9.72 0.87
CA PRO A 294 -10.91 -10.39 1.40
C PRO A 294 -12.06 -9.42 1.66
N THR A 295 -11.75 -8.15 1.92
CA THR A 295 -12.74 -7.11 2.22
C THR A 295 -13.11 -6.28 1.00
N LYS A 296 -12.52 -6.58 -0.18
CA LYS A 296 -12.73 -5.83 -1.42
C LYS A 296 -12.46 -4.32 -1.25
N ALA A 297 -11.41 -4.00 -0.50
CA ALA A 297 -11.00 -2.62 -0.26
C ALA A 297 -10.27 -2.00 -1.45
N ILE A 298 -9.79 -2.80 -2.40
CA ILE A 298 -9.00 -2.34 -3.56
C ILE A 298 -9.83 -2.51 -4.83
N THR A 299 -9.96 -1.43 -5.61
CA THR A 299 -10.59 -1.43 -6.93
C THR A 299 -9.59 -0.90 -7.95
N PHE A 300 -9.42 -1.59 -9.07
CA PHE A 300 -8.51 -1.21 -10.17
C PHE A 300 -9.26 -1.17 -11.49
N GLY A 301 -8.91 -0.26 -12.39
CA GLY A 301 -9.52 -0.17 -13.71
C GLY A 301 -9.08 1.05 -14.50
N ASN A 302 -9.84 1.35 -15.55
CA ASN A 302 -9.59 2.47 -16.45
C ASN A 302 -10.27 3.76 -15.95
N LEU A 303 -9.48 4.75 -15.55
CA LEU A 303 -10.00 6.06 -15.12
C LEU A 303 -10.63 6.89 -16.24
N MET A 304 -10.37 6.55 -17.51
CA MET A 304 -10.98 7.26 -18.66
C MET A 304 -12.39 6.75 -18.99
N ASP A 305 -12.74 5.58 -18.51
CA ASP A 305 -14.09 5.06 -18.64
C ASP A 305 -14.95 5.56 -17.46
N PRO A 306 -15.90 6.48 -17.69
CA PRO A 306 -16.75 7.03 -16.64
C PRO A 306 -17.65 5.98 -15.99
N GLU A 307 -17.93 4.88 -16.67
CA GLU A 307 -18.76 3.80 -16.15
C GLU A 307 -17.98 2.78 -15.32
N SER A 308 -16.64 2.80 -15.39
CA SER A 308 -15.80 1.89 -14.61
C SER A 308 -15.97 2.11 -13.10
N GLN A 309 -15.83 1.02 -12.34
CA GLN A 309 -15.92 1.05 -10.87
C GLN A 309 -14.87 1.98 -10.25
N VAL A 310 -13.64 1.95 -10.78
CA VAL A 310 -12.55 2.79 -10.27
C VAL A 310 -12.82 4.27 -10.53
N ALA A 311 -13.35 4.61 -11.70
CA ALA A 311 -13.63 5.99 -12.06
C ALA A 311 -14.79 6.59 -11.23
N LYS A 312 -15.79 5.80 -10.89
CA LYS A 312 -16.89 6.20 -10.00
C LYS A 312 -16.41 6.47 -8.56
N GLN A 313 -15.35 5.81 -8.12
CA GLN A 313 -14.79 5.94 -6.78
C GLN A 313 -13.61 6.92 -6.71
N ALA A 314 -12.97 7.22 -7.84
CA ALA A 314 -11.79 8.09 -7.88
C ALA A 314 -12.13 9.56 -7.61
N LEU A 315 -11.14 10.29 -7.10
CA LEU A 315 -11.24 11.73 -6.94
C LEU A 315 -11.33 12.39 -8.34
N ARG A 316 -12.50 12.92 -8.66
CA ARG A 316 -12.75 13.71 -9.88
C ARG A 316 -12.92 15.18 -9.51
N ASN A 317 -12.82 16.06 -10.52
CA ASN A 317 -13.08 17.48 -10.36
C ASN A 317 -14.57 17.82 -10.06
N ASP A 318 -15.46 16.83 -10.11
CA ASP A 318 -16.88 16.99 -9.84
C ASP A 318 -17.16 17.11 -8.35
N GLN A 319 -17.93 18.12 -7.99
CA GLN A 319 -18.09 18.58 -6.60
C GLN A 319 -19.04 17.73 -5.74
N GLU A 320 -19.79 16.77 -6.31
CA GLU A 320 -20.92 16.16 -5.61
C GLU A 320 -20.62 14.91 -4.77
N ASN A 321 -19.44 14.27 -4.88
CA ASN A 321 -19.14 13.02 -4.16
C ASN A 321 -17.75 13.01 -3.50
N ARG A 322 -17.35 14.12 -2.86
CA ARG A 322 -15.97 14.29 -2.36
C ARG A 322 -15.74 13.94 -0.90
N ASP A 323 -16.73 13.43 -0.20
CA ASP A 323 -16.66 13.39 1.27
C ASP A 323 -15.60 12.42 1.81
N ARG A 324 -15.27 11.35 1.09
CA ARG A 324 -14.31 10.35 1.54
C ARG A 324 -13.01 10.29 0.70
N GLN A 325 -13.04 10.76 -0.55
CA GLN A 325 -11.90 10.65 -1.46
C GLN A 325 -10.79 11.62 -1.07
N TYR A 326 -9.55 11.18 -1.15
CA TYR A 326 -8.37 12.02 -1.01
C TYR A 326 -7.15 11.42 -1.73
N GLU A 327 -6.19 12.26 -2.02
CA GLU A 327 -4.87 11.88 -2.52
C GLU A 327 -3.85 12.04 -1.38
N VAL A 328 -3.03 11.04 -1.18
CA VAL A 328 -1.96 11.11 -0.18
C VAL A 328 -0.89 12.10 -0.67
N LEU A 329 -0.50 13.06 0.19
CA LEU A 329 0.48 14.12 -0.12
C LEU A 329 0.10 14.96 -1.35
N ALA A 330 -1.19 15.32 -1.47
CA ALA A 330 -1.72 16.11 -2.58
C ALA A 330 -0.99 17.46 -2.76
N GLU A 331 -0.51 18.05 -1.65
CA GLU A 331 0.24 19.29 -1.60
C GLU A 331 1.56 19.27 -2.41
N LEU A 332 2.11 18.09 -2.67
CA LEU A 332 3.31 17.92 -3.47
C LEU A 332 3.05 17.93 -4.98
N ASN A 333 1.80 17.95 -5.40
CA ASN A 333 1.37 17.96 -6.80
C ASN A 333 1.96 16.83 -7.67
N TYR A 334 2.15 15.63 -7.10
CA TYR A 334 2.63 14.46 -7.85
C TYR A 334 1.55 13.84 -8.75
N LYS A 335 0.28 14.22 -8.59
CA LYS A 335 -0.88 13.71 -9.33
C LYS A 335 -0.92 12.17 -9.31
N PRO A 336 -1.16 11.57 -8.15
CA PRO A 336 -1.25 10.12 -8.05
C PRO A 336 -2.41 9.57 -8.86
N ALA A 337 -2.24 8.36 -9.41
CA ALA A 337 -3.32 7.59 -10.03
C ALA A 337 -4.07 6.72 -9.01
N ILE A 338 -3.77 6.86 -7.73
CA ILE A 338 -4.44 6.17 -6.64
C ILE A 338 -5.22 7.18 -5.81
N THR A 339 -6.51 6.94 -5.67
CA THR A 339 -7.38 7.65 -4.74
C THR A 339 -7.62 6.79 -3.52
N TYR A 340 -7.48 7.36 -2.33
CA TYR A 340 -7.85 6.72 -1.09
C TYR A 340 -9.22 7.21 -0.63
N LEU A 341 -9.99 6.31 0.01
CA LEU A 341 -11.23 6.65 0.70
C LEU A 341 -10.96 6.63 2.20
N LYS A 342 -11.27 7.74 2.87
CA LYS A 342 -11.09 7.91 4.32
C LYS A 342 -11.77 6.80 5.12
N LYS A 343 -11.15 6.40 6.21
CA LYS A 343 -11.79 5.56 7.22
C LYS A 343 -12.93 6.33 7.90
N VAL A 344 -14.03 5.65 8.20
CA VAL A 344 -15.22 6.25 8.82
C VAL A 344 -15.32 5.80 10.27
N ASN A 345 -15.25 6.73 11.19
CA ASN A 345 -15.34 6.48 12.61
C ASN A 345 -16.70 6.91 13.18
N THR A 346 -17.12 6.30 14.27
CA THR A 346 -18.33 6.70 15.00
C THR A 346 -18.12 7.94 15.87
N ARG A 347 -16.85 8.26 16.18
CA ARG A 347 -16.45 9.42 16.99
C ARG A 347 -15.17 10.04 16.45
N GLU A 348 -14.96 11.30 16.75
CA GLU A 348 -13.70 11.98 16.44
C GLU A 348 -12.59 11.47 17.37
N ILE A 349 -11.43 11.21 16.80
CA ILE A 349 -10.22 10.86 17.55
C ILE A 349 -9.24 12.00 17.34
N ASP A 350 -8.84 12.65 18.43
CA ASP A 350 -7.89 13.75 18.38
C ASP A 350 -6.56 13.29 17.80
N ASP A 351 -6.22 13.79 16.63
CA ASP A 351 -4.87 13.64 16.09
C ASP A 351 -3.89 14.40 16.99
N HIS A 352 -2.79 13.76 17.35
CA HIS A 352 -1.86 14.21 18.41
C HIS A 352 -1.20 15.59 18.16
N ASP A 353 -1.49 16.27 17.04
CA ASP A 353 -0.68 17.40 16.54
C ASP A 353 -1.41 18.76 16.44
N SER A 354 -2.58 18.90 17.02
CA SER A 354 -3.24 20.23 17.09
C SER A 354 -2.55 21.24 18.03
N SER A 355 -1.44 20.84 18.69
CA SER A 355 -0.70 21.72 19.61
C SER A 355 0.34 22.65 18.95
N HIS A 356 0.64 22.48 17.65
CA HIS A 356 1.61 23.33 16.94
C HIS A 356 1.00 24.46 16.11
N GLN A 357 -0.33 24.54 15.96
CA GLN A 357 -0.97 25.64 15.22
C GLN A 357 -1.32 26.86 16.10
N GLY A 358 -1.00 26.84 17.39
CA GLY A 358 -1.40 27.86 18.36
C GLY A 358 -0.46 29.05 18.60
N ASN A 359 0.69 29.18 17.92
CA ASN A 359 1.69 30.19 18.30
C ASN A 359 2.17 31.14 17.18
N GLU A 360 1.52 31.19 16.02
CA GLU A 360 1.89 32.19 15.00
C GLU A 360 1.15 33.53 15.10
N ASN A 361 0.14 33.68 15.96
CA ASN A 361 -0.64 34.93 16.09
C ASN A 361 -0.19 35.86 17.22
N GLN A 362 0.95 35.69 17.86
CA GLN A 362 1.44 36.59 18.91
C GLN A 362 2.75 37.31 18.66
N LYS A 363 3.25 37.38 17.42
CA LYS A 363 4.50 38.13 17.09
C LYS A 363 4.32 39.30 16.13
N ASN A 364 3.15 39.89 16.04
CA ASN A 364 2.96 41.15 15.30
C ASN A 364 2.46 42.30 16.20
N HIS A 365 3.07 42.53 17.35
CA HIS A 365 2.98 43.82 18.06
C HIS A 365 4.14 43.90 19.09
N ALA A 366 5.31 44.30 18.63
CA ALA A 366 6.31 45.06 19.37
C ALA A 366 7.31 45.70 18.41
#